data_fc04b1364c20761e0a07891e3727ab18
#
_entry.id   fc04b1364c20761e0a07891e3727ab18
#
_cell.length_a   1.000
_cell.length_b   1.000
_cell.length_c   1.000
_cell.angle_alpha   90.00
_cell.angle_beta   90.00
_cell.angle_gamma   90.00
#
_symmetry.space_group_name_H-M   'P 1'
#
loop_
_entity.id
_entity.type
_entity.pdbx_description
1 polymer ?
#
loop_
_entity_poly.entity_id
_entity_poly.type
_entity_poly.pdbx_seq_one_letter_code
_entity_poly.pdbx_strand_id
1 'polypeptide(L)'
;DTWHPEIDSVVYNGMDWDCPTYTAALGAQLTKFHGSIDENVVVHDILPTVQTGNLHVAVADLTDMNWHISFARKTTADPSEPMNGYERQFSRLHMNDLFALPAPVV
;
A
#
# COMPACT_ATOMS: atom_id res chain seq x y z
N ASP A 1 -12.15 5.50 -17.06
CA ASP A 1 -12.45 4.09 -17.30
C ASP A 1 -13.70 3.68 -16.54
N THR A 2 -14.24 2.52 -16.84
CA THR A 2 -15.48 2.03 -16.23
C THR A 2 -15.23 1.03 -15.08
N TRP A 3 -14.01 0.83 -14.68
CA TRP A 3 -13.64 -0.21 -13.74
C TRP A 3 -13.44 0.32 -12.33
N HIS A 4 -12.97 1.57 -12.24
CA HIS A 4 -12.77 2.21 -10.96
C HIS A 4 -14.07 2.90 -10.52
N PRO A 5 -14.61 2.58 -9.35
CA PRO A 5 -15.75 3.31 -8.83
C PRO A 5 -15.36 4.77 -8.56
N GLU A 6 -16.23 5.69 -8.95
CA GLU A 6 -16.05 7.10 -8.59
C GLU A 6 -16.29 7.28 -7.09
N ILE A 7 -15.27 7.75 -6.39
CA ILE A 7 -15.32 8.02 -4.96
C ILE A 7 -14.78 9.43 -4.75
N ASP A 8 -15.50 10.23 -4.00
CA ASP A 8 -15.08 11.60 -3.72
C ASP A 8 -13.68 11.66 -3.11
N SER A 9 -12.86 12.58 -3.60
CA SER A 9 -11.49 12.77 -3.16
C SER A 9 -10.55 11.57 -3.35
N VAL A 10 -10.91 10.61 -4.21
CA VAL A 10 -10.05 9.50 -4.60
C VAL A 10 -9.63 9.66 -6.05
N VAL A 11 -8.33 9.58 -6.29
CA VAL A 11 -7.74 9.62 -7.63
C VAL A 11 -7.01 8.33 -7.92
N TYR A 12 -7.36 7.68 -9.00
CA TYR A 12 -6.65 6.52 -9.51
C TYR A 12 -5.64 6.98 -10.57
N ASN A 13 -4.40 6.56 -10.43
CA ASN A 13 -3.33 6.92 -11.35
C ASN A 13 -2.42 5.73 -11.61
N GLY A 14 -2.07 5.54 -12.87
CA GLY A 14 -1.18 4.47 -13.29
C GLY A 14 -1.78 3.60 -14.39
N MET A 15 -1.02 2.58 -14.79
CA MET A 15 -1.52 1.57 -15.69
C MET A 15 -2.24 0.49 -14.89
N ASP A 16 -3.52 0.32 -15.18
CA ASP A 16 -4.29 -0.75 -14.60
C ASP A 16 -4.15 -2.03 -15.42
N TRP A 17 -3.93 -3.08 -14.72
CA TRP A 17 -4.18 -4.40 -15.23
C TRP A 17 -5.68 -4.65 -15.21
N ASP A 18 -6.14 -5.41 -16.15
CA ASP A 18 -7.53 -5.86 -16.18
C ASP A 18 -7.78 -6.82 -15.00
N CYS A 19 -7.92 -6.26 -13.81
CA CYS A 19 -8.16 -6.99 -12.58
C CYS A 19 -9.40 -6.47 -11.86
N PRO A 20 -10.60 -6.64 -12.45
CA PRO A 20 -11.83 -6.06 -11.92
C PRO A 20 -12.13 -6.52 -10.48
N THR A 21 -11.72 -7.72 -10.09
CA THR A 21 -11.91 -8.23 -8.74
C THR A 21 -11.14 -7.42 -7.70
N TYR A 22 -9.86 -7.13 -7.97
CA TYR A 22 -9.06 -6.30 -7.07
C TYR A 22 -9.56 -4.85 -7.03
N THR A 23 -9.93 -4.31 -8.18
CA THR A 23 -10.48 -2.95 -8.29
C THR A 23 -11.79 -2.82 -7.53
N ALA A 24 -12.68 -3.79 -7.63
CA ALA A 24 -13.94 -3.81 -6.89
C ALA A 24 -13.70 -3.91 -5.37
N ALA A 25 -12.78 -4.78 -4.94
CA ALA A 25 -12.41 -4.91 -3.53
C ALA A 25 -11.80 -3.62 -2.98
N LEU A 26 -10.90 -2.99 -3.73
CA LEU A 26 -10.30 -1.71 -3.36
C LEU A 26 -11.37 -0.62 -3.25
N GLY A 27 -12.23 -0.48 -4.24
CA GLY A 27 -13.32 0.50 -4.23
C GLY A 27 -14.26 0.31 -3.03
N ALA A 28 -14.59 -0.93 -2.69
CA ALA A 28 -15.42 -1.24 -1.52
C ALA A 28 -14.74 -0.81 -0.22
N GLN A 29 -13.44 -1.04 -0.07
CA GLN A 29 -12.70 -0.63 1.13
C GLN A 29 -12.54 0.89 1.20
N LEU A 30 -12.23 1.55 0.11
CA LEU A 30 -12.12 3.01 0.07
C LEU A 30 -13.46 3.68 0.41
N THR A 31 -14.56 3.13 -0.06
CA THR A 31 -15.92 3.60 0.29
C THR A 31 -16.22 3.38 1.76
N LYS A 32 -15.93 2.19 2.28
CA LYS A 32 -16.16 1.83 3.68
C LYS A 32 -15.43 2.76 4.65
N PHE A 33 -14.19 3.09 4.36
CA PHE A 33 -13.35 3.90 5.22
C PHE A 33 -13.28 5.38 4.83
N HIS A 34 -14.07 5.81 3.85
CA HIS A 34 -14.07 7.20 3.38
C HIS A 34 -14.22 8.18 4.55
N GLY A 35 -13.34 9.18 4.59
CA GLY A 35 -13.28 10.16 5.67
C GLY A 35 -12.49 9.74 6.92
N SER A 36 -12.05 8.48 6.99
CA SER A 36 -11.22 7.97 8.10
C SER A 36 -10.00 7.19 7.62
N ILE A 37 -9.61 7.38 6.36
CA ILE A 37 -8.45 6.72 5.80
C ILE A 37 -7.18 7.39 6.30
N ASP A 38 -6.38 6.61 7.02
CA ASP A 38 -5.03 6.95 7.42
C ASP A 38 -4.07 5.79 7.09
N GLU A 39 -2.82 5.93 7.43
CA GLU A 39 -1.81 4.90 7.19
C GLU A 39 -2.13 3.57 7.87
N ASN A 40 -2.72 3.60 9.08
CA ASN A 40 -3.09 2.40 9.81
C ASN A 40 -4.24 1.66 9.12
N VAL A 41 -5.26 2.38 8.70
CA VAL A 41 -6.40 1.82 7.95
C VAL A 41 -5.92 1.21 6.64
N VAL A 42 -5.02 1.87 5.92
CA VAL A 42 -4.48 1.33 4.67
C VAL A 42 -3.71 0.04 4.92
N VAL A 43 -2.78 0.05 5.88
CA VAL A 43 -1.88 -1.09 6.14
C VAL A 43 -2.62 -2.27 6.77
N HIS A 44 -3.54 -2.04 7.71
CA HIS A 44 -4.14 -3.10 8.52
C HIS A 44 -5.52 -3.55 8.04
N ASP A 45 -6.23 -2.73 7.28
CA ASP A 45 -7.59 -3.04 6.83
C ASP A 45 -7.69 -3.16 5.30
N ILE A 46 -7.22 -2.16 4.57
CA ILE A 46 -7.41 -2.11 3.12
C ILE A 46 -6.52 -3.12 2.40
N LEU A 47 -5.21 -3.06 2.60
CA LEU A 47 -4.26 -3.93 1.90
C LEU A 47 -4.51 -5.42 2.14
N PRO A 48 -4.72 -5.88 3.39
CA PRO A 48 -4.99 -7.29 3.64
C PRO A 48 -6.31 -7.78 3.04
N THR A 49 -7.31 -6.90 2.97
CA THR A 49 -8.61 -7.26 2.38
C THR A 49 -8.54 -7.33 0.86
N VAL A 50 -7.84 -6.39 0.24
CA VAL A 50 -7.64 -6.38 -1.22
C VAL A 50 -6.64 -7.45 -1.65
N GLN A 51 -5.72 -7.84 -0.76
CA GLN A 51 -4.65 -8.80 -1.03
C GLN A 51 -3.73 -8.37 -2.19
N THR A 52 -3.42 -7.09 -2.24
CA THR A 52 -2.49 -6.53 -3.21
C THR A 52 -1.15 -6.19 -2.56
N GLY A 53 -0.08 -6.16 -3.37
CA GLY A 53 1.27 -5.94 -2.84
C GLY A 53 1.97 -7.24 -2.43
N ASN A 54 1.81 -8.29 -3.23
CA ASN A 54 2.40 -9.60 -2.95
C ASN A 54 3.92 -9.53 -2.87
N LEU A 55 4.57 -8.91 -3.87
CA LEU A 55 6.02 -8.81 -3.94
C LEU A 55 6.56 -7.65 -3.10
N HIS A 56 5.94 -6.51 -3.22
CA HIS A 56 6.27 -5.31 -2.46
C HIS A 56 5.06 -4.38 -2.41
N VAL A 57 5.03 -3.56 -1.41
CA VAL A 57 4.02 -2.53 -1.24
C VAL A 57 4.62 -1.31 -0.56
N ALA A 58 4.20 -0.14 -1.01
CA ALA A 58 4.57 1.13 -0.41
C ALA A 58 3.30 1.95 -0.17
N VAL A 59 3.17 2.48 1.02
CA VAL A 59 2.10 3.40 1.41
C VAL A 59 2.76 4.71 1.84
N ALA A 60 2.42 5.78 1.14
CA ALA A 60 2.95 7.11 1.43
C ALA A 60 1.88 7.97 2.10
N ASP A 61 2.13 8.40 3.32
CA ASP A 61 1.39 9.48 3.96
C ASP A 61 2.11 10.79 3.67
N LEU A 62 1.55 11.56 2.75
CA LEU A 62 2.16 12.82 2.32
C LEU A 62 1.84 13.98 3.27
N THR A 63 0.91 13.82 4.20
CA THR A 63 0.65 14.80 5.25
C THR A 63 1.77 14.81 6.28
N ASP A 64 2.13 13.64 6.78
CA ASP A 64 3.19 13.48 7.79
C ASP A 64 4.53 13.09 7.17
N MET A 65 4.60 12.95 5.86
CA MET A 65 5.81 12.58 5.11
C MET A 65 6.42 11.26 5.59
N ASN A 66 5.56 10.28 5.85
CA ASN A 66 5.95 8.93 6.21
C ASN A 66 5.79 7.97 5.03
N TRP A 67 6.73 7.07 4.90
CA TRP A 67 6.66 5.99 3.93
C TRP A 67 6.68 4.64 4.65
N HIS A 68 5.65 3.84 4.43
CA HIS A 68 5.54 2.49 4.96
C HIS A 68 5.83 1.50 3.83
N ILE A 69 6.86 0.69 3.99
CA ILE A 69 7.33 -0.21 2.95
C ILE A 69 7.39 -1.65 3.50
N SER A 70 6.94 -2.59 2.69
CA SER A 70 7.10 -4.01 2.96
C SER A 70 7.43 -4.78 1.70
N PHE A 71 8.14 -5.90 1.85
CA PHE A 71 8.54 -6.78 0.76
C PHE A 71 8.17 -8.22 1.09
N ALA A 72 7.89 -8.99 0.05
CA ALA A 72 7.75 -10.43 0.19
C ALA A 72 9.07 -11.03 0.71
N ARG A 73 8.95 -12.08 1.50
CA ARG A 73 10.13 -12.85 1.84
C ARG A 73 10.36 -13.96 0.82
N LYS A 74 11.61 -14.36 0.71
CA LYS A 74 11.96 -15.55 -0.05
C LYS A 74 11.31 -16.78 0.60
N THR A 75 10.89 -17.74 -0.21
CA THR A 75 10.37 -19.02 0.25
C THR A 75 11.24 -19.61 1.35
N THR A 76 10.64 -20.02 2.45
CA THR A 76 11.32 -20.59 3.59
C THR A 76 10.77 -21.98 3.92
N ALA A 77 11.46 -22.66 4.84
CA ALA A 77 11.02 -23.97 5.33
C ALA A 77 9.78 -23.87 6.25
N ASP A 78 9.44 -22.69 6.76
CA ASP A 78 8.27 -22.50 7.63
C ASP A 78 7.11 -21.88 6.86
N PRO A 79 6.11 -22.69 6.47
CA PRO A 79 4.95 -22.20 5.74
C PRO A 79 3.96 -21.39 6.61
N SER A 80 4.11 -21.41 7.94
CA SER A 80 3.22 -20.69 8.85
C SER A 80 3.53 -19.19 8.92
N GLU A 81 4.72 -18.78 8.47
CA GLU A 81 5.08 -17.37 8.46
C GLU A 81 4.60 -16.65 7.20
N PRO A 82 4.16 -15.40 7.31
CA PRO A 82 3.69 -14.61 6.18
C PRO A 82 4.74 -14.46 5.07
N MET A 83 4.33 -14.62 3.82
CA MET A 83 5.19 -14.50 2.65
C MET A 83 4.98 -13.21 1.87
N ASN A 84 3.73 -12.80 1.69
CA ASN A 84 3.38 -11.66 0.86
C ASN A 84 3.73 -10.33 1.55
N GLY A 85 4.11 -9.32 0.76
CA GLY A 85 4.47 -8.02 1.31
C GLY A 85 3.38 -7.42 2.20
N TYR A 86 2.12 -7.51 1.79
CA TYR A 86 0.99 -6.94 2.55
C TYR A 86 0.69 -7.67 3.88
N GLU A 87 1.21 -8.88 4.07
CA GLU A 87 1.02 -9.67 5.30
C GLU A 87 2.11 -9.47 6.34
N ARG A 88 3.23 -8.86 5.93
CA ARG A 88 4.43 -8.74 6.75
C ARG A 88 4.50 -7.38 7.44
N GLN A 89 5.43 -7.28 8.38
CA GLN A 89 5.68 -6.03 9.06
C GLN A 89 6.21 -4.97 8.10
N PHE A 90 5.63 -3.77 8.15
CA PHE A 90 6.08 -2.61 7.40
C PHE A 90 7.21 -1.89 8.12
N SER A 91 8.19 -1.45 7.35
CA SER A 91 9.19 -0.48 7.81
C SER A 91 8.69 0.92 7.54
N ARG A 92 8.79 1.80 8.54
CA ARG A 92 8.40 3.21 8.39
C ARG A 92 9.65 4.08 8.20
N LEU A 93 9.65 4.89 7.16
CA LEU A 93 10.70 5.83 6.83
C LEU A 93 10.15 7.26 6.90
N HIS A 94 10.89 8.16 7.55
CA HIS A 94 10.60 9.59 7.52
C HIS A 94 11.24 10.20 6.28
N MET A 95 10.41 10.61 5.32
CA MET A 95 10.90 11.12 4.03
C MET A 95 11.71 12.42 4.18
N ASN A 96 11.31 13.30 5.10
CA ASN A 96 12.04 14.54 5.34
C ASN A 96 13.49 14.28 5.82
N ASP A 97 13.69 13.28 6.65
CA ASP A 97 15.04 12.90 7.10
C ASP A 97 15.88 12.38 5.92
N LEU A 98 15.28 11.60 5.03
CA LEU A 98 15.94 11.09 3.84
C LEU A 98 16.30 12.21 2.86
N PHE A 99 15.40 13.17 2.66
CA PHE A 99 15.65 14.32 1.78
C PHE A 99 16.73 15.27 2.33
N ALA A 100 16.92 15.28 3.64
CA ALA A 100 17.95 16.09 4.28
C ALA A 100 19.36 15.48 4.17
N LEU A 101 19.47 14.21 3.76
CA LEU A 101 20.77 13.57 3.57
C LEU A 101 21.54 14.23 2.41
N PRO A 102 22.86 14.38 2.54
CA PRO A 102 23.68 14.86 1.42
C PRO A 102 23.61 13.89 0.24
N ALA A 103 23.77 14.43 -0.96
CA ALA A 103 23.84 13.60 -2.15
C ALA A 103 25.00 12.59 -2.01
N PRO A 104 24.82 11.34 -2.44
CA PRO A 104 25.90 10.36 -2.38
C PRO A 104 27.09 10.83 -3.23
N VAL A 105 28.28 10.62 -2.71
CA VAL A 105 29.51 10.88 -3.48
C VAL A 105 29.69 9.71 -4.44
N VAL A 106 29.80 10.03 -5.71
CA VAL A 106 29.97 9.05 -6.79
C VAL A 106 31.44 8.94 -7.17
#